data_683c14588822f335b5b60ccd4678d796
#
_entry.id   683c14588822f335b5b60ccd4678d796
#
_cell.length_a   1.000
_cell.length_b   1.000
_cell.length_c   1.000
_cell.angle_alpha   90.00
_cell.angle_beta   90.00
_cell.angle_gamma   90.00
#
_symmetry.space_group_name_H-M   'P 1'
#
loop_
_entity.id
_entity.type
_entity.pdbx_description
1 polymer ?
#
loop_
_entity_poly.entity_id
_entity_poly.type
_entity_poly.pdbx_seq_one_letter_code
_entity_poly.pdbx_strand_id
1 'polypeptide(L)'
;MRRADRLFQIIQILRRNRGPITADAIGAELETSKRTVYRDIADLIGQRAPIRGEAGVGYILEDGFDLPPLMLTPDEVEAAVLGAQMVAARGDPALRRAAEDLIAKIGAVIPENLRPLVVEPATRAPPSWKAAPDNIDMAAVRQAIRSGRKLTLTYRDEQERETERTVWPFAVGYYETTRLVVAWCELRQDFRSFRTDRVSAAQFPEERYPDRPASLRARWRRRQQEQWAAMKAQEAQEPRQAQEA
;
A
#
# COMPACT_ATOMS: atom_id res chain seq x y z
N MET A 1 9.69 0.95 32.61
CA MET A 1 9.54 0.26 31.33
C MET A 1 10.45 -0.96 31.28
N ARG A 2 9.98 -2.13 30.83
CA ARG A 2 10.81 -3.33 30.66
C ARG A 2 11.80 -3.14 29.51
N ARG A 3 12.97 -3.82 29.55
CA ARG A 3 14.01 -3.66 28.52
C ARG A 3 13.51 -4.02 27.13
N ALA A 4 12.77 -5.13 26.99
CA ALA A 4 12.23 -5.56 25.71
C ALA A 4 11.29 -4.51 25.08
N ASP A 5 10.40 -3.93 25.91
CA ASP A 5 9.48 -2.88 25.47
C ASP A 5 10.24 -1.64 24.97
N ARG A 6 11.34 -1.30 25.64
CA ARG A 6 12.17 -0.15 25.27
C ARG A 6 12.93 -0.38 23.96
N LEU A 7 13.50 -1.58 23.75
CA LEU A 7 14.14 -1.94 22.47
C LEU A 7 13.16 -1.82 21.31
N PHE A 8 11.95 -2.32 21.50
CA PHE A 8 10.88 -2.20 20.50
C PHE A 8 10.54 -0.73 20.22
N GLN A 9 10.38 0.09 21.24
CA GLN A 9 10.06 1.52 21.07
C GLN A 9 11.19 2.28 20.38
N ILE A 10 12.46 1.95 20.62
CA ILE A 10 13.60 2.53 19.89
C ILE A 10 13.46 2.25 18.38
N ILE A 11 13.14 1.02 17.99
CA ILE A 11 12.94 0.67 16.59
C ILE A 11 11.77 1.48 15.99
N GLN A 12 10.66 1.65 16.71
CA GLN A 12 9.53 2.44 16.25
C GLN A 12 9.87 3.93 16.08
N ILE A 13 10.65 4.50 17.01
CA ILE A 13 11.13 5.87 16.92
C ILE A 13 12.01 6.04 15.67
N LEU A 14 12.98 5.15 15.45
CA LEU A 14 13.86 5.18 14.28
C LEU A 14 13.06 5.04 12.96
N ARG A 15 12.03 4.19 12.94
CA ARG A 15 11.19 3.93 11.76
C ARG A 15 10.34 5.13 11.34
N ARG A 16 9.75 5.85 12.28
CA ARG A 16 8.90 7.01 11.96
C ARG A 16 9.70 8.24 11.54
N ASN A 17 10.98 8.29 11.91
CA ASN A 17 11.88 9.38 11.55
C ASN A 17 12.59 9.05 10.22
N ARG A 18 12.43 9.93 9.22
CA ARG A 18 13.07 9.78 7.90
C ARG A 18 14.53 10.25 7.85
N GLY A 19 15.07 10.70 8.97
CA GLY A 19 16.44 11.17 9.10
C GLY A 19 17.06 10.73 10.41
N PRO A 20 18.38 11.00 10.61
CA PRO A 20 19.08 10.64 11.84
C PRO A 20 18.43 11.28 13.06
N ILE A 21 18.22 10.48 14.11
CA ILE A 21 17.72 10.94 15.41
C ILE A 21 18.78 10.67 16.48
N THR A 22 19.04 11.65 17.35
CA THR A 22 20.07 11.55 18.36
C THR A 22 19.64 10.68 19.54
N ALA A 23 20.61 10.07 20.25
CA ALA A 23 20.33 9.31 21.45
C ALA A 23 19.71 10.17 22.57
N ASP A 24 19.95 11.48 22.57
CA ASP A 24 19.32 12.41 23.51
C ASP A 24 17.82 12.56 23.21
N ALA A 25 17.45 12.71 21.95
CA ALA A 25 16.05 12.81 21.51
C ALA A 25 15.28 11.51 21.80
N ILE A 26 15.89 10.35 21.52
CA ILE A 26 15.32 9.05 21.85
C ILE A 26 15.16 8.90 23.37
N GLY A 27 16.19 9.30 24.13
CA GLY A 27 16.16 9.23 25.59
C GLY A 27 15.09 10.13 26.21
N ALA A 28 14.91 11.34 25.69
CA ALA A 28 13.88 12.26 26.12
C ALA A 28 12.47 11.68 25.89
N GLU A 29 12.23 11.06 24.73
CA GLU A 29 10.94 10.47 24.41
C GLU A 29 10.61 9.21 25.23
N LEU A 30 11.63 8.41 25.55
CA LEU A 30 11.49 7.18 26.33
C LEU A 30 11.70 7.36 27.83
N GLU A 31 11.87 8.61 28.28
CA GLU A 31 12.17 8.96 29.68
C GLU A 31 13.33 8.13 30.24
N THR A 32 14.40 7.95 29.43
CA THR A 32 15.56 7.14 29.82
C THR A 32 16.88 7.88 29.56
N SER A 33 17.97 7.41 30.19
CA SER A 33 19.26 8.05 30.01
C SER A 33 19.86 7.77 28.64
N LYS A 34 20.59 8.75 28.09
CA LYS A 34 21.38 8.63 26.85
C LYS A 34 22.30 7.40 26.85
N ARG A 35 22.95 7.08 28.02
CA ARG A 35 23.79 5.89 28.19
C ARG A 35 23.00 4.59 27.97
N THR A 36 21.76 4.55 28.45
CA THR A 36 20.86 3.41 28.27
C THR A 36 20.49 3.25 26.80
N VAL A 37 20.18 4.36 26.10
CA VAL A 37 19.86 4.34 24.65
C VAL A 37 21.04 3.82 23.84
N TYR A 38 22.26 4.28 24.09
CA TYR A 38 23.46 3.77 23.39
C TYR A 38 23.64 2.26 23.57
N ARG A 39 23.46 1.74 24.81
CA ARG A 39 23.57 0.31 25.08
C ARG A 39 22.48 -0.47 24.33
N ASP A 40 21.25 0.02 24.37
CA ASP A 40 20.12 -0.64 23.73
C ASP A 40 20.25 -0.63 22.20
N ILE A 41 20.75 0.45 21.59
CA ILE A 41 21.07 0.51 20.15
C ILE A 41 22.20 -0.45 19.79
N ALA A 42 23.26 -0.53 20.61
CA ALA A 42 24.34 -1.49 20.38
C ALA A 42 23.84 -2.95 20.44
N ASP A 43 22.92 -3.26 21.36
CA ASP A 43 22.29 -4.57 21.44
C ASP A 43 21.43 -4.87 20.19
N LEU A 44 20.65 -3.88 19.71
CA LEU A 44 19.86 -4.02 18.48
C LEU A 44 20.74 -4.27 17.25
N ILE A 45 21.86 -3.54 17.12
CA ILE A 45 22.86 -3.75 16.07
C ILE A 45 23.47 -5.15 16.18
N GLY A 46 23.80 -5.59 17.41
CA GLY A 46 24.29 -6.94 17.68
C GLY A 46 23.29 -8.05 17.29
N GLN A 47 21.99 -7.75 17.35
CA GLN A 47 20.90 -8.61 16.86
C GLN A 47 20.61 -8.45 15.39
N ARG A 48 21.50 -7.79 14.62
CA ARG A 48 21.41 -7.54 13.18
C ARG A 48 20.28 -6.58 12.76
N ALA A 49 19.77 -5.73 13.66
CA ALA A 49 18.94 -4.61 13.23
C ALA A 49 19.80 -3.67 12.36
N PRO A 50 19.35 -3.28 11.17
CA PRO A 50 20.12 -2.44 10.26
C PRO A 50 20.04 -0.97 10.69
N ILE A 51 20.62 -0.69 11.85
CA ILE A 51 20.73 0.67 12.37
C ILE A 51 22.10 1.20 12.00
N ARG A 52 22.13 2.33 11.28
CA ARG A 52 23.35 3.10 11.02
C ARG A 52 23.37 4.36 11.84
N GLY A 53 24.57 4.79 12.15
CA GLY A 53 24.82 6.04 12.87
C GLY A 53 25.88 5.87 13.94
N GLU A 54 26.24 6.99 14.53
CA GLU A 54 27.26 7.06 15.59
C GLU A 54 26.86 8.06 16.68
N ALA A 55 27.54 7.92 17.80
CA ALA A 55 27.32 8.78 18.95
C ALA A 55 27.59 10.26 18.59
N GLY A 56 26.62 11.13 18.89
CA GLY A 56 26.69 12.56 18.60
C GLY A 56 26.11 12.99 17.25
N VAL A 57 26.07 12.11 16.24
CA VAL A 57 25.50 12.40 14.93
C VAL A 57 24.00 11.98 14.88
N GLY A 58 23.70 10.80 15.39
CA GLY A 58 22.36 10.24 15.41
C GLY A 58 22.32 8.88 14.72
N TYR A 59 21.15 8.24 14.83
CA TYR A 59 20.90 6.88 14.34
C TYR A 59 19.71 6.90 13.36
N ILE A 60 19.81 6.08 12.33
CA ILE A 60 18.76 5.86 11.31
C ILE A 60 18.59 4.36 11.11
N LEU A 61 17.34 3.93 10.88
CA LEU A 61 17.03 2.57 10.45
C LEU A 61 17.10 2.53 8.92
N GLU A 62 17.90 1.62 8.35
CA GLU A 62 18.01 1.45 6.91
C GLU A 62 16.76 0.77 6.31
N ASP A 63 16.47 1.09 5.04
CA ASP A 63 15.40 0.45 4.29
C ASP A 63 15.73 -1.03 3.98
N GLY A 64 14.68 -1.86 3.93
CA GLY A 64 14.81 -3.27 3.55
C GLY A 64 14.95 -4.24 4.72
N PHE A 65 14.72 -3.79 5.94
CA PHE A 65 14.67 -4.68 7.10
C PHE A 65 13.41 -5.53 7.11
N ASP A 66 13.57 -6.83 7.26
CA ASP A 66 12.45 -7.72 7.61
C ASP A 66 11.77 -7.18 8.86
N LEU A 67 10.45 -7.00 8.78
CA LEU A 67 9.67 -6.38 9.85
C LEU A 67 10.02 -7.03 11.20
N PRO A 68 10.42 -6.24 12.23
CA PRO A 68 10.58 -6.78 13.57
C PRO A 68 9.26 -7.38 14.05
N PRO A 69 9.25 -8.21 15.11
CA PRO A 69 8.02 -8.78 15.63
C PRO A 69 6.97 -7.69 15.78
N LEU A 70 5.93 -7.76 14.96
CA LEU A 70 4.77 -6.89 15.11
C LEU A 70 4.02 -7.38 16.35
N MET A 71 4.01 -6.56 17.40
CA MET A 71 3.14 -6.81 18.56
C MET A 71 1.72 -6.41 18.15
N LEU A 72 1.00 -7.34 17.53
CA LEU A 72 -0.38 -7.13 17.11
C LEU A 72 -1.34 -7.45 18.26
N THR A 73 -2.33 -6.61 18.45
CA THR A 73 -3.50 -6.92 19.26
C THR A 73 -4.38 -7.96 18.55
N PRO A 74 -5.29 -8.65 19.26
CA PRO A 74 -6.24 -9.58 18.62
C PRO A 74 -7.01 -8.95 17.46
N ASP A 75 -7.50 -7.72 17.61
CA ASP A 75 -8.23 -6.98 16.57
C ASP A 75 -7.36 -6.67 15.35
N GLU A 76 -6.08 -6.35 15.55
CA GLU A 76 -5.13 -6.11 14.46
C GLU A 76 -4.78 -7.40 13.71
N VAL A 77 -4.67 -8.54 14.40
CA VAL A 77 -4.52 -9.86 13.77
C VAL A 77 -5.75 -10.18 12.93
N GLU A 78 -6.95 -10.01 13.47
CA GLU A 78 -8.21 -10.25 12.74
C GLU A 78 -8.32 -9.35 11.51
N ALA A 79 -8.04 -8.06 11.64
CA ALA A 79 -8.04 -7.11 10.53
C ALA A 79 -7.02 -7.48 9.45
N ALA A 80 -5.81 -7.90 9.84
CA ALA A 80 -4.77 -8.32 8.91
C ALA A 80 -5.16 -9.58 8.15
N VAL A 81 -5.72 -10.58 8.83
CA VAL A 81 -6.19 -11.84 8.24
C VAL A 81 -7.36 -11.60 7.30
N LEU A 82 -8.37 -10.83 7.72
CA LEU A 82 -9.51 -10.47 6.86
C LEU A 82 -9.06 -9.70 5.63
N GLY A 83 -8.18 -8.70 5.79
CA GLY A 83 -7.61 -7.96 4.68
C GLY A 83 -6.84 -8.85 3.70
N ALA A 84 -6.03 -9.77 4.21
CA ALA A 84 -5.30 -10.74 3.38
C ALA A 84 -6.27 -11.69 2.65
N GLN A 85 -7.32 -12.19 3.30
CA GLN A 85 -8.38 -12.99 2.64
C GLN A 85 -9.08 -12.21 1.52
N MET A 86 -9.39 -10.93 1.73
CA MET A 86 -9.96 -10.07 0.68
C MET A 86 -9.01 -9.94 -0.51
N VAL A 87 -7.72 -9.79 -0.27
CA VAL A 87 -6.69 -9.75 -1.33
C VAL A 87 -6.57 -11.12 -2.01
N ALA A 88 -6.57 -12.22 -1.27
CA ALA A 88 -6.54 -13.57 -1.84
C ALA A 88 -7.76 -13.84 -2.74
N ALA A 89 -8.95 -13.37 -2.35
CA ALA A 89 -10.17 -13.55 -3.12
C ALA A 89 -10.24 -12.66 -4.38
N ARG A 90 -9.65 -11.47 -4.36
CA ARG A 90 -9.81 -10.44 -5.41
C ARG A 90 -8.51 -10.07 -6.12
N GLY A 91 -7.36 -10.45 -5.57
CA GLY A 91 -6.05 -10.17 -6.13
C GLY A 91 -5.75 -11.00 -7.38
N ASP A 92 -4.80 -10.51 -8.18
CA ASP A 92 -4.18 -11.32 -9.23
C ASP A 92 -3.36 -12.48 -8.61
N PRO A 93 -2.92 -13.46 -9.42
CA PRO A 93 -2.24 -14.65 -8.90
C PRO A 93 -1.01 -14.37 -8.02
N ALA A 94 -0.28 -13.28 -8.28
CA ALA A 94 0.89 -12.92 -7.48
C ALA A 94 0.49 -12.33 -6.12
N LEU A 95 -0.50 -11.44 -6.09
CA LEU A 95 -1.03 -10.90 -4.83
C LEU A 95 -1.78 -11.94 -4.01
N ARG A 96 -2.48 -12.88 -4.66
CA ARG A 96 -3.13 -14.00 -3.97
C ARG A 96 -2.09 -14.81 -3.19
N ARG A 97 -1.02 -15.28 -3.84
CA ARG A 97 0.06 -16.01 -3.17
C ARG A 97 0.69 -15.21 -2.03
N ALA A 98 0.96 -13.92 -2.26
CA ALA A 98 1.53 -13.05 -1.23
C ALA A 98 0.60 -12.89 -0.01
N ALA A 99 -0.71 -12.88 -0.21
CA ALA A 99 -1.70 -12.81 0.86
C ALA A 99 -1.78 -14.14 1.64
N GLU A 100 -1.75 -15.27 0.95
CA GLU A 100 -1.69 -16.61 1.56
C GLU A 100 -0.40 -16.78 2.40
N ASP A 101 0.76 -16.37 1.84
CA ASP A 101 2.04 -16.37 2.55
C ASP A 101 2.01 -15.47 3.79
N LEU A 102 1.35 -14.30 3.70
CA LEU A 102 1.20 -13.40 4.83
C LEU A 102 0.39 -14.05 5.97
N ILE A 103 -0.73 -14.68 5.65
CA ILE A 103 -1.57 -15.41 6.63
C ILE A 103 -0.74 -16.53 7.29
N ALA A 104 -0.01 -17.31 6.51
CA ALA A 104 0.85 -18.37 7.02
C ALA A 104 1.94 -17.84 7.96
N LYS A 105 2.60 -16.73 7.59
CA LYS A 105 3.61 -16.07 8.44
C LYS A 105 3.03 -15.55 9.75
N ILE A 106 1.85 -14.92 9.71
CA ILE A 106 1.15 -14.48 10.92
C ILE A 106 0.88 -15.68 11.81
N GLY A 107 0.29 -16.76 11.27
CA GLY A 107 -0.04 -17.98 12.01
C GLY A 107 1.18 -18.67 12.65
N ALA A 108 2.36 -18.55 12.05
CA ALA A 108 3.59 -19.12 12.57
C ALA A 108 4.18 -18.39 13.79
N VAL A 109 3.86 -17.10 13.97
CA VAL A 109 4.50 -16.25 14.99
C VAL A 109 3.55 -15.80 16.10
N ILE A 110 2.23 -15.93 15.91
CA ILE A 110 1.25 -15.52 16.94
C ILE A 110 1.21 -16.50 18.13
N PRO A 111 0.89 -16.01 19.34
CA PRO A 111 0.61 -16.83 20.50
C PRO A 111 -0.51 -17.84 20.25
N GLU A 112 -0.45 -18.98 20.96
CA GLU A 112 -1.39 -20.09 20.73
C GLU A 112 -2.87 -19.70 20.99
N ASN A 113 -3.11 -18.83 21.97
CA ASN A 113 -4.45 -18.31 22.27
C ASN A 113 -5.06 -17.43 21.15
N LEU A 114 -4.25 -16.92 20.21
CA LEU A 114 -4.71 -16.14 19.04
C LEU A 114 -4.78 -16.96 17.75
N ARG A 115 -4.29 -18.20 17.73
CA ARG A 115 -4.34 -19.10 16.57
C ARG A 115 -5.75 -19.27 15.97
N PRO A 116 -6.83 -19.36 16.76
CA PRO A 116 -8.17 -19.46 16.19
C PRO A 116 -8.55 -18.31 15.25
N LEU A 117 -8.02 -17.10 15.48
CA LEU A 117 -8.25 -15.94 14.61
C LEU A 117 -7.66 -16.10 13.19
N VAL A 118 -6.71 -17.03 13.02
CA VAL A 118 -6.08 -17.30 11.72
C VAL A 118 -6.60 -18.59 11.09
N VAL A 119 -6.76 -19.66 11.89
CA VAL A 119 -7.13 -20.99 11.38
C VAL A 119 -8.64 -21.09 11.13
N GLU A 120 -9.44 -20.54 12.03
CA GLU A 120 -10.91 -20.56 11.96
C GLU A 120 -11.50 -19.17 12.25
N PRO A 121 -11.14 -18.17 11.43
CA PRO A 121 -11.58 -16.80 11.69
C PRO A 121 -13.10 -16.70 11.63
N ALA A 122 -13.67 -16.00 12.60
CA ALA A 122 -15.12 -15.70 12.65
C ALA A 122 -15.54 -14.78 11.50
N THR A 123 -14.62 -13.92 11.04
CA THR A 123 -14.82 -13.01 9.91
C THR A 123 -14.22 -13.61 8.64
N ARG A 124 -14.98 -13.62 7.55
CA ARG A 124 -14.54 -14.19 6.27
C ARG A 124 -14.84 -13.24 5.11
N ALA A 125 -13.88 -13.13 4.18
CA ALA A 125 -14.13 -12.48 2.91
C ALA A 125 -14.85 -13.47 1.97
N PRO A 126 -16.03 -13.14 1.42
CA PRO A 126 -16.68 -13.99 0.44
C PRO A 126 -15.83 -14.07 -0.84
N PRO A 127 -15.84 -15.22 -1.53
CA PRO A 127 -15.19 -15.33 -2.82
C PRO A 127 -15.80 -14.36 -3.83
N SER A 128 -14.95 -13.74 -4.66
CA SER A 128 -15.42 -12.83 -5.71
C SER A 128 -15.59 -13.60 -7.01
N TRP A 129 -16.82 -14.06 -7.28
CA TRP A 129 -17.18 -14.72 -8.55
C TRP A 129 -17.60 -13.77 -9.66
N LYS A 130 -17.72 -12.47 -9.35
CA LYS A 130 -18.14 -11.44 -10.31
C LYS A 130 -16.97 -10.67 -10.95
N ALA A 131 -15.74 -10.89 -10.51
CA ALA A 131 -14.61 -10.17 -11.06
C ALA A 131 -14.32 -10.64 -12.50
N ALA A 132 -14.35 -9.71 -13.43
CA ALA A 132 -13.89 -9.96 -14.79
C ALA A 132 -12.40 -10.35 -14.77
N PRO A 133 -11.98 -11.30 -15.63
CA PRO A 133 -10.57 -11.66 -15.72
C PRO A 133 -9.72 -10.47 -16.18
N ASP A 134 -8.49 -10.39 -15.67
CA ASP A 134 -7.54 -9.43 -16.20
C ASP A 134 -7.00 -9.94 -17.53
N ASN A 135 -7.06 -9.12 -18.55
CA ASN A 135 -6.42 -9.38 -19.85
C ASN A 135 -5.00 -8.78 -19.93
N ILE A 136 -4.43 -8.42 -18.77
CA ILE A 136 -3.11 -7.80 -18.65
C ILE A 136 -2.38 -8.40 -17.45
N ASP A 137 -1.06 -8.55 -17.56
CA ASP A 137 -0.22 -8.96 -16.42
C ASP A 137 -0.17 -7.86 -15.35
N MET A 138 -0.94 -8.06 -14.28
CA MET A 138 -1.03 -7.11 -13.16
C MET A 138 0.26 -7.03 -12.34
N ALA A 139 1.10 -8.06 -12.34
CA ALA A 139 2.41 -8.01 -11.70
C ALA A 139 3.35 -7.07 -12.48
N ALA A 140 3.35 -7.18 -13.81
CA ALA A 140 4.08 -6.27 -14.69
C ALA A 140 3.57 -4.81 -14.59
N VAL A 141 2.24 -4.60 -14.51
CA VAL A 141 1.67 -3.25 -14.26
C VAL A 141 2.20 -2.67 -12.96
N ARG A 142 2.16 -3.41 -11.85
CA ARG A 142 2.70 -2.92 -10.57
C ARG A 142 4.20 -2.65 -10.64
N GLN A 143 4.95 -3.45 -11.40
CA GLN A 143 6.37 -3.22 -11.63
C GLN A 143 6.61 -1.93 -12.43
N ALA A 144 5.85 -1.69 -13.50
CA ALA A 144 5.90 -0.46 -14.29
C ALA A 144 5.62 0.78 -13.41
N ILE A 145 4.62 0.70 -12.52
CA ILE A 145 4.30 1.75 -11.56
C ILE A 145 5.48 2.00 -10.61
N ARG A 146 6.09 0.95 -10.03
CA ARG A 146 7.23 1.11 -9.10
C ARG A 146 8.45 1.73 -9.78
N SER A 147 8.72 1.33 -11.02
CA SER A 147 9.88 1.80 -11.78
C SER A 147 9.65 3.09 -12.57
N GLY A 148 8.40 3.60 -12.61
CA GLY A 148 8.05 4.79 -13.38
C GLY A 148 8.15 4.57 -14.90
N ARG A 149 7.82 3.37 -15.40
CA ARG A 149 7.87 3.02 -16.82
C ARG A 149 6.52 3.22 -17.49
N LYS A 150 6.57 3.58 -18.77
CA LYS A 150 5.39 3.69 -19.61
C LYS A 150 4.74 2.31 -19.82
N LEU A 151 3.48 2.36 -20.20
CA LEU A 151 2.68 1.20 -20.57
C LEU A 151 1.93 1.54 -21.85
N THR A 152 2.04 0.70 -22.87
CA THR A 152 1.26 0.81 -24.10
C THR A 152 0.13 -0.21 -24.05
N LEU A 153 -1.11 0.26 -24.24
CA LEU A 153 -2.33 -0.54 -24.19
C LEU A 153 -3.05 -0.48 -25.53
N THR A 154 -3.45 -1.62 -26.07
CA THR A 154 -4.56 -1.70 -27.01
C THR A 154 -5.84 -1.81 -26.18
N TYR A 155 -6.68 -0.79 -26.25
CA TYR A 155 -7.83 -0.62 -25.35
C TYR A 155 -9.13 -0.47 -26.11
N ARG A 156 -10.14 -1.24 -25.69
CA ARG A 156 -11.50 -1.20 -26.22
C ARG A 156 -12.38 -0.32 -25.34
N ASP A 157 -12.92 0.74 -25.93
CA ASP A 157 -13.80 1.67 -25.21
C ASP A 157 -15.23 1.10 -25.04
N GLU A 158 -16.13 1.90 -24.47
CA GLU A 158 -17.54 1.51 -24.28
C GLU A 158 -18.32 1.35 -25.57
N GLN A 159 -17.84 1.96 -26.65
CA GLN A 159 -18.40 1.82 -28.01
C GLN A 159 -17.67 0.73 -28.81
N GLU A 160 -16.96 -0.19 -28.17
CA GLU A 160 -16.21 -1.29 -28.81
C GLU A 160 -15.10 -0.81 -29.78
N ARG A 161 -14.71 0.46 -29.72
CA ARG A 161 -13.66 0.99 -30.60
C ARG A 161 -12.29 0.67 -29.98
N GLU A 162 -11.45 0.05 -30.76
CA GLU A 162 -10.09 -0.29 -30.35
C GLU A 162 -9.14 0.87 -30.64
N THR A 163 -8.31 1.22 -29.65
CA THR A 163 -7.36 2.32 -29.76
C THR A 163 -6.08 1.99 -29.01
N GLU A 164 -4.94 2.39 -29.57
CA GLU A 164 -3.67 2.30 -28.88
C GLU A 164 -3.46 3.49 -27.95
N ARG A 165 -2.97 3.24 -26.74
CA ARG A 165 -2.76 4.23 -25.70
C ARG A 165 -1.40 4.05 -25.05
N THR A 166 -0.55 5.06 -25.15
CA THR A 166 0.63 5.17 -24.29
C THR A 166 0.23 5.91 -23.02
N VAL A 167 0.51 5.27 -21.86
CA VAL A 167 0.07 5.76 -20.56
C VAL A 167 1.18 5.70 -19.53
N TRP A 168 1.11 6.54 -18.53
CA TRP A 168 2.02 6.59 -17.36
C TRP A 168 1.27 6.04 -16.14
N PRO A 169 1.35 4.75 -15.85
CA PRO A 169 0.60 4.14 -14.78
C PRO A 169 1.17 4.57 -13.42
N PHE A 170 0.31 4.93 -12.47
CA PHE A 170 0.73 5.34 -11.14
C PHE A 170 -0.09 4.74 -10.00
N ALA A 171 -1.23 4.11 -10.29
CA ALA A 171 -2.05 3.40 -9.31
C ALA A 171 -2.85 2.27 -9.96
N VAL A 172 -3.28 1.31 -9.14
CA VAL A 172 -4.24 0.28 -9.50
C VAL A 172 -5.39 0.34 -8.49
N GLY A 173 -6.62 0.37 -8.98
CA GLY A 173 -7.84 0.24 -8.18
C GLY A 173 -8.39 -1.17 -8.27
N TYR A 174 -8.70 -1.78 -7.12
CA TYR A 174 -9.36 -3.08 -7.01
C TYR A 174 -10.80 -2.86 -6.57
N TYR A 175 -11.73 -3.01 -7.52
CA TYR A 175 -13.16 -2.92 -7.28
C TYR A 175 -13.77 -4.31 -7.20
N GLU A 176 -15.01 -4.42 -6.79
CA GLU A 176 -15.67 -5.71 -6.60
C GLU A 176 -15.72 -6.55 -7.89
N THR A 177 -16.01 -5.90 -9.02
CA THR A 177 -16.23 -6.57 -10.32
C THR A 177 -15.12 -6.34 -11.32
N THR A 178 -14.22 -5.39 -11.09
CA THR A 178 -13.19 -5.02 -12.09
C THR A 178 -11.97 -4.41 -11.42
N ARG A 179 -10.86 -4.41 -12.16
CA ARG A 179 -9.64 -3.69 -11.78
C ARG A 179 -9.39 -2.55 -12.75
N LEU A 180 -8.85 -1.46 -12.23
CA LEU A 180 -8.56 -0.27 -13.01
C LEU A 180 -7.08 0.07 -12.92
N VAL A 181 -6.44 0.28 -14.06
CA VAL A 181 -5.13 0.94 -14.12
C VAL A 181 -5.37 2.44 -14.22
N VAL A 182 -4.93 3.19 -13.22
CA VAL A 182 -5.04 4.65 -13.20
C VAL A 182 -3.75 5.24 -13.73
N ALA A 183 -3.85 6.05 -14.77
CA ALA A 183 -2.71 6.55 -15.50
C ALA A 183 -2.93 7.96 -16.08
N TRP A 184 -1.83 8.66 -16.38
CA TRP A 184 -1.84 9.79 -17.29
C TRP A 184 -1.81 9.25 -18.73
N CYS A 185 -2.75 9.66 -19.57
CA CYS A 185 -2.85 9.23 -20.96
C CYS A 185 -2.21 10.26 -21.88
N GLU A 186 -1.16 9.88 -22.63
CA GLU A 186 -0.48 10.79 -23.55
C GLU A 186 -1.40 11.29 -24.67
N LEU A 187 -2.24 10.42 -25.22
CA LEU A 187 -3.16 10.81 -26.28
C LEU A 187 -4.23 11.82 -25.83
N ARG A 188 -4.70 11.71 -24.60
CA ARG A 188 -5.75 12.59 -24.06
C ARG A 188 -5.20 13.75 -23.25
N GLN A 189 -3.90 13.75 -22.94
CA GLN A 189 -3.25 14.72 -22.06
C GLN A 189 -4.02 14.91 -20.74
N ASP A 190 -4.50 13.78 -20.18
CA ASP A 190 -5.38 13.77 -19.01
C ASP A 190 -5.27 12.46 -18.22
N PHE A 191 -5.69 12.50 -16.95
CA PHE A 191 -5.84 11.32 -16.13
C PHE A 191 -7.00 10.45 -16.61
N ARG A 192 -6.76 9.15 -16.74
CA ARG A 192 -7.73 8.15 -17.15
C ARG A 192 -7.61 6.88 -16.34
N SER A 193 -8.74 6.19 -16.19
CA SER A 193 -8.80 4.85 -15.60
C SER A 193 -9.13 3.85 -16.71
N PHE A 194 -8.30 2.82 -16.81
CA PHE A 194 -8.45 1.79 -17.84
C PHE A 194 -8.86 0.48 -17.16
N ARG A 195 -10.01 -0.05 -17.52
CA ARG A 195 -10.49 -1.36 -17.08
C ARG A 195 -9.58 -2.45 -17.65
N THR A 196 -9.11 -3.35 -16.80
CA THR A 196 -8.17 -4.41 -17.19
C THR A 196 -8.81 -5.44 -18.11
N ASP A 197 -10.09 -5.70 -17.98
CA ASP A 197 -10.88 -6.60 -18.82
C ASP A 197 -11.15 -6.07 -20.23
N ARG A 198 -10.94 -4.76 -20.47
CA ARG A 198 -11.07 -4.11 -21.80
C ARG A 198 -9.73 -3.92 -22.51
N VAL A 199 -8.65 -4.44 -21.97
CA VAL A 199 -7.34 -4.43 -22.61
C VAL A 199 -7.24 -5.64 -23.51
N SER A 200 -6.99 -5.46 -24.82
CA SER A 200 -6.78 -6.56 -25.77
C SER A 200 -5.30 -6.92 -25.91
N ALA A 201 -4.39 -5.95 -25.73
CA ALA A 201 -2.95 -6.17 -25.70
C ALA A 201 -2.25 -5.14 -24.81
N ALA A 202 -1.12 -5.53 -24.22
CA ALA A 202 -0.29 -4.64 -23.40
C ALA A 202 1.19 -4.86 -23.67
N GLN A 203 1.96 -3.78 -23.73
CA GLN A 203 3.40 -3.79 -23.88
C GLN A 203 4.02 -2.96 -22.75
N PHE A 204 5.12 -3.42 -22.19
CA PHE A 204 5.85 -2.80 -21.08
C PHE A 204 7.23 -2.32 -21.56
N PRO A 205 7.32 -1.18 -22.26
CA PRO A 205 8.59 -0.64 -22.73
C PRO A 205 9.50 -0.27 -21.55
N GLU A 206 10.82 -0.25 -21.79
CA GLU A 206 11.80 0.18 -20.81
C GLU A 206 11.77 1.71 -20.59
N GLU A 207 11.08 2.44 -21.44
CA GLU A 207 10.97 3.89 -21.39
C GLU A 207 10.29 4.37 -20.10
N ARG A 208 10.95 5.30 -19.43
CA ARG A 208 10.41 5.95 -18.23
C ARG A 208 9.64 7.21 -18.59
N TYR A 209 8.55 7.48 -17.89
CA TYR A 209 7.90 8.79 -18.02
C TYR A 209 8.62 9.85 -17.13
N PRO A 210 8.52 11.15 -17.50
CA PRO A 210 9.29 12.22 -16.86
C PRO A 210 8.90 12.51 -15.43
N ASP A 211 7.62 12.29 -15.07
CA ASP A 211 7.08 12.56 -13.76
C ASP A 211 7.40 11.42 -12.76
N ARG A 212 7.50 11.76 -11.48
CA ARG A 212 7.57 10.73 -10.44
C ARG A 212 6.17 10.14 -10.19
N PRO A 213 6.01 8.81 -9.99
CA PRO A 213 4.71 8.20 -9.68
C PRO A 213 3.98 8.83 -8.49
N ALA A 214 4.74 9.26 -7.48
CA ALA A 214 4.20 9.95 -6.31
C ALA A 214 3.58 11.33 -6.66
N SER A 215 4.20 12.08 -7.56
CA SER A 215 3.69 13.36 -8.05
C SER A 215 2.37 13.19 -8.81
N LEU A 216 2.30 12.20 -9.70
CA LEU A 216 1.06 11.87 -10.43
C LEU A 216 -0.07 11.48 -9.45
N ARG A 217 0.24 10.64 -8.44
CA ARG A 217 -0.75 10.29 -7.40
C ARG A 217 -1.25 11.51 -6.62
N ALA A 218 -0.36 12.45 -6.29
CA ALA A 218 -0.75 13.66 -5.56
C ALA A 218 -1.65 14.57 -6.40
N ARG A 219 -1.30 14.79 -7.68
CA ARG A 219 -2.11 15.58 -8.64
C ARG A 219 -3.48 14.94 -8.87
N TRP A 220 -3.53 13.62 -9.06
CA TRP A 220 -4.77 12.89 -9.25
C TRP A 220 -5.66 12.95 -8.01
N ARG A 221 -5.13 12.74 -6.80
CA ARG A 221 -5.91 12.87 -5.55
C ARG A 221 -6.51 14.26 -5.37
N ARG A 222 -5.74 15.32 -5.62
CA ARG A 222 -6.26 16.69 -5.55
C ARG A 222 -7.43 16.88 -6.51
N ARG A 223 -7.29 16.47 -7.76
CA ARG A 223 -8.37 16.54 -8.75
C ARG A 223 -9.61 15.75 -8.32
N GLN A 224 -9.45 14.56 -7.77
CA GLN A 224 -10.57 13.78 -7.23
C GLN A 224 -11.29 14.52 -6.11
N GLN A 225 -10.55 15.12 -5.19
CA GLN A 225 -11.12 15.92 -4.10
C GLN A 225 -11.90 17.12 -4.62
N GLU A 226 -11.37 17.84 -5.61
CA GLU A 226 -12.03 18.96 -6.27
C GLU A 226 -13.34 18.51 -6.96
N GLN A 227 -13.31 17.40 -7.69
CA GLN A 227 -14.50 16.83 -8.34
C GLN A 227 -15.55 16.39 -7.32
N TRP A 228 -15.16 15.74 -6.24
CA TRP A 228 -16.07 15.35 -5.17
C TRP A 228 -16.68 16.54 -4.44
N ALA A 229 -15.90 17.60 -4.20
CA ALA A 229 -16.39 18.82 -3.60
C ALA A 229 -17.41 19.52 -4.50
N ALA A 230 -17.13 19.59 -5.81
CA ALA A 230 -18.05 20.16 -6.80
C ALA A 230 -19.36 19.35 -6.89
N MET A 231 -19.28 18.02 -6.91
CA MET A 231 -20.45 17.14 -6.98
C MET A 231 -21.34 17.31 -5.72
N LYS A 232 -20.73 17.31 -4.52
CA LYS A 232 -21.46 17.56 -3.28
C LYS A 232 -22.10 18.95 -3.23
N ALA A 233 -21.43 19.96 -3.79
CA ALA A 233 -21.99 21.31 -3.87
C ALA A 233 -23.20 21.37 -4.83
N GLN A 234 -23.18 20.62 -5.92
CA GLN A 234 -24.32 20.49 -6.86
C GLN A 234 -25.49 19.75 -6.21
N GLU A 235 -25.25 18.61 -5.56
CA GLU A 235 -26.28 17.86 -4.82
C GLU A 235 -26.92 18.71 -3.71
N ALA A 236 -26.14 19.56 -3.03
CA ALA A 236 -26.66 20.48 -2.00
C ALA A 236 -27.48 21.65 -2.57
N GLN A 237 -27.31 21.98 -3.87
CA GLN A 237 -28.02 23.05 -4.57
C GLN A 237 -29.25 22.57 -5.34
N GLU A 238 -29.42 21.26 -5.59
CA GLU A 238 -30.65 20.71 -6.12
C GLU A 238 -31.77 20.93 -5.10
N PRO A 239 -32.75 21.82 -5.38
CA PRO A 239 -33.76 22.15 -4.38
C PRO A 239 -34.66 20.94 -4.14
N ARG A 240 -35.09 20.80 -2.88
CA ARG A 240 -36.18 19.93 -2.40
C ARG A 240 -37.51 20.17 -3.12
N GLN A 241 -37.52 20.23 -4.43
CA GLN A 241 -38.73 20.47 -5.23
C GLN A 241 -39.59 19.22 -5.47
N ALA A 242 -39.24 18.09 -4.86
CA ALA A 242 -40.01 16.84 -5.00
C ALA A 242 -40.82 16.47 -3.74
N GLN A 243 -41.10 17.41 -2.83
CA GLN A 243 -41.93 17.13 -1.64
C GLN A 243 -43.21 17.97 -1.54
N GLU A 244 -43.55 18.74 -2.57
CA GLU A 244 -44.84 19.48 -2.63
C GLU A 244 -45.50 19.26 -4.00
N ALA A 245 -45.87 18.00 -4.31
CA ALA A 245 -46.84 17.68 -5.36
C ALA A 245 -47.57 16.40 -5.02
#